data_87121a48b1448f2be640b35aeaa36f71
#
_entry.id   87121a48b1448f2be640b35aeaa36f71
#
_cell.length_a   1.000
_cell.length_b   1.000
_cell.length_c   1.000
_cell.angle_alpha   90.00
_cell.angle_beta   90.00
_cell.angle_gamma   90.00
#
_symmetry.space_group_name_H-M   'P 1'
#
loop_
_entity.id
_entity.type
_entity.pdbx_description
1 polymer ?
#
loop_
_entity_poly.entity_id
_entity_poly.type
_entity_poly.pdbx_seq_one_letter_code
_entity_poly.pdbx_strand_id
1 'polypeptide(L)'
;MSRGLGDVYKRQDGTILRAAELVHCTEVPILGVNLGHVGFLAEFESFQMSEAIRRIAEHDYSIDERMIAHVDVWLPGETEPIEDWALNDITLERADRGKMVELSIRVDDVEMSSFGCDGVIVSTPTGSTAYAFSAGGPIMWPNVKALQLVPLAAHALFARPLIIGSGSTFAIDILEDSTSDGWICCDGRRQRALPKGTRVEVRESKCTLRLARLSGVPFTNRLVTKCDLPVVGWREQARKTGGIHHGRSFPGNGEPESGK
;
A
#
# COMPACT_ATOMS: atom_id res chain seq x y z
N MET A 1 13.62 8.46 -19.60
CA MET A 1 13.60 8.45 -18.12
C MET A 1 12.16 8.23 -17.68
N SER A 2 11.78 7.01 -17.41
CA SER A 2 10.43 6.70 -16.91
C SER A 2 10.40 7.07 -15.42
N ARG A 3 9.71 8.13 -15.07
CA ARG A 3 9.32 8.37 -13.68
C ARG A 3 8.31 7.30 -13.33
N GLY A 4 8.68 6.39 -12.45
CA GLY A 4 7.84 5.27 -12.06
C GLY A 4 6.50 5.75 -11.49
N LEU A 5 5.42 5.04 -11.80
CA LEU A 5 4.06 5.28 -11.28
C LEU A 5 4.04 5.46 -9.75
N GLY A 6 4.97 4.85 -9.01
CA GLY A 6 5.08 4.96 -7.56
C GLY A 6 5.28 6.39 -7.02
N ASP A 7 5.97 7.28 -7.74
CA ASP A 7 6.20 8.65 -7.31
C ASP A 7 4.96 9.55 -7.42
N VAL A 8 4.06 9.25 -8.35
CA VAL A 8 2.81 10.00 -8.54
C VAL A 8 1.82 9.67 -7.41
N TYR A 9 1.79 8.41 -6.94
CA TYR A 9 0.89 7.97 -5.86
C TYR A 9 1.26 8.54 -4.48
N LYS A 10 2.55 8.69 -4.18
CA LYS A 10 3.04 9.24 -2.90
C LYS A 10 2.66 10.70 -2.66
N ARG A 11 2.41 11.50 -3.71
CA ARG A 11 2.17 12.94 -3.57
C ARG A 11 0.70 13.31 -3.28
N GLN A 12 -0.25 12.46 -3.63
CA GLN A 12 -1.68 12.80 -3.57
C GLN A 12 -2.31 12.55 -2.19
N ASP A 13 -1.99 11.45 -1.53
CA ASP A 13 -2.52 11.12 -0.21
C ASP A 13 -1.62 11.61 0.95
N GLY A 14 -0.41 12.12 0.65
CA GLY A 14 0.55 12.60 1.64
C GLY A 14 0.04 13.71 2.56
N THR A 15 -0.86 14.58 2.08
CA THR A 15 -1.48 15.62 2.90
C THR A 15 -2.49 15.02 3.89
N ILE A 16 -3.22 13.99 3.46
CA ILE A 16 -4.17 13.28 4.34
C ILE A 16 -3.42 12.50 5.41
N LEU A 17 -2.29 11.87 5.08
CA LEU A 17 -1.44 11.21 6.06
C LEU A 17 -0.90 12.21 7.12
N ARG A 18 -0.57 13.44 6.71
CA ARG A 18 -0.21 14.52 7.66
C ARG A 18 -1.37 14.93 8.55
N ALA A 19 -2.56 15.07 7.99
CA ALA A 19 -3.75 15.37 8.78
C ALA A 19 -4.07 14.23 9.76
N ALA A 20 -3.87 12.97 9.35
CA ALA A 20 -4.04 11.80 10.20
C ALA A 20 -3.14 11.84 11.44
N GLU A 21 -1.90 12.33 11.32
CA GLU A 21 -1.00 12.51 12.47
C GLU A 21 -1.55 13.48 13.51
N LEU A 22 -2.31 14.51 13.09
CA LEU A 22 -2.90 15.51 13.98
C LEU A 22 -4.13 15.02 14.73
N VAL A 23 -4.84 14.03 14.16
CA VAL A 23 -6.13 13.54 14.71
C VAL A 23 -6.04 12.06 15.12
N HIS A 24 -4.85 11.50 15.18
CA HIS A 24 -4.63 10.12 15.60
C HIS A 24 -5.29 9.84 16.95
N CYS A 25 -6.05 8.75 17.04
CA CYS A 25 -6.83 8.36 18.22
C CYS A 25 -7.80 9.43 18.76
N THR A 26 -8.30 10.30 17.89
CA THR A 26 -9.40 11.22 18.22
C THR A 26 -10.66 10.89 17.43
N GLU A 27 -11.80 11.49 17.83
CA GLU A 27 -13.09 11.36 17.15
C GLU A 27 -13.23 12.32 15.94
N VAL A 28 -12.23 13.17 15.68
CA VAL A 28 -12.29 14.20 14.64
C VAL A 28 -12.14 13.58 13.26
N PRO A 29 -13.15 13.72 12.38
CA PRO A 29 -13.05 13.19 11.03
C PRO A 29 -12.22 14.11 10.11
N ILE A 30 -11.53 13.49 9.15
CA ILE A 30 -10.80 14.20 8.09
C ILE A 30 -11.65 14.20 6.83
N LEU A 31 -11.82 15.36 6.22
CA LEU A 31 -12.29 15.47 4.85
C LEU A 31 -11.13 15.70 3.90
N GLY A 32 -10.92 14.77 2.97
CA GLY A 32 -9.95 14.93 1.89
C GLY A 32 -10.58 15.65 0.69
N VAL A 33 -10.02 16.81 0.30
CA VAL A 33 -10.42 17.54 -0.90
C VAL A 33 -9.33 17.43 -1.95
N ASN A 34 -9.72 17.07 -3.16
CA ASN A 34 -8.81 16.90 -4.28
C ASN A 34 -8.64 18.22 -5.06
N LEU A 35 -7.39 18.60 -5.28
CA LEU A 35 -7.05 19.83 -6.01
C LEU A 35 -6.67 19.58 -7.49
N GLY A 36 -6.92 18.40 -8.03
CA GLY A 36 -6.65 18.16 -9.45
C GLY A 36 -6.51 16.69 -9.90
N HIS A 37 -6.32 15.72 -9.02
CA HIS A 37 -6.21 14.30 -9.39
C HIS A 37 -6.86 13.41 -8.34
N VAL A 38 -7.68 12.46 -8.74
CA VAL A 38 -8.44 11.59 -7.85
C VAL A 38 -7.52 10.69 -7.03
N GLY A 39 -7.50 10.92 -5.68
CA GLY A 39 -6.89 10.01 -4.70
C GLY A 39 -7.88 8.93 -4.21
N PHE A 40 -7.40 7.94 -3.46
CA PHE A 40 -8.28 6.97 -2.80
C PHE A 40 -8.97 7.55 -1.55
N LEU A 41 -8.35 8.54 -0.93
CA LEU A 41 -8.80 9.13 0.33
C LEU A 41 -9.56 10.43 0.15
N ALA A 42 -9.29 11.21 -0.92
CA ALA A 42 -9.98 12.45 -1.23
C ALA A 42 -11.30 12.22 -1.96
N GLU A 43 -12.28 13.10 -1.76
CA GLU A 43 -13.64 12.95 -2.28
C GLU A 43 -14.12 14.04 -3.21
N PHE A 44 -13.69 15.29 -2.96
CA PHE A 44 -14.23 16.47 -3.64
C PHE A 44 -13.19 17.15 -4.49
N GLU A 45 -13.63 17.74 -5.60
CA GLU A 45 -12.81 18.63 -6.40
C GLU A 45 -12.90 20.07 -5.88
N SER A 46 -11.87 20.87 -6.13
CA SER A 46 -11.73 22.24 -5.56
C SER A 46 -12.89 23.17 -5.87
N PHE A 47 -13.56 23.00 -7.03
CA PHE A 47 -14.70 23.83 -7.41
C PHE A 47 -15.98 23.55 -6.59
N GLN A 48 -16.01 22.44 -5.83
CA GLN A 48 -17.13 22.05 -4.96
C GLN A 48 -16.90 22.47 -3.50
N MET A 49 -15.88 23.27 -3.20
CA MET A 49 -15.49 23.62 -1.83
C MET A 49 -16.62 24.27 -1.03
N SER A 50 -17.37 25.21 -1.62
CA SER A 50 -18.47 25.89 -0.93
C SER A 50 -19.56 24.92 -0.51
N GLU A 51 -19.89 23.96 -1.37
CA GLU A 51 -20.86 22.91 -1.06
C GLU A 51 -20.33 21.96 0.01
N ALA A 52 -19.05 21.58 -0.04
CA ALA A 52 -18.43 20.77 0.99
C ALA A 52 -18.50 21.44 2.38
N ILE A 53 -18.19 22.74 2.45
CA ILE A 53 -18.24 23.51 3.70
C ILE A 53 -19.69 23.57 4.23
N ARG A 54 -20.67 23.83 3.36
CA ARG A 54 -22.09 23.85 3.74
C ARG A 54 -22.51 22.52 4.35
N ARG A 55 -22.23 21.41 3.68
CA ARG A 55 -22.60 20.07 4.14
C ARG A 55 -21.91 19.68 5.45
N ILE A 56 -20.65 20.08 5.64
CA ILE A 56 -19.96 19.89 6.92
C ILE A 56 -20.66 20.65 8.04
N ALA A 57 -21.00 21.95 7.79
CA ALA A 57 -21.69 22.77 8.78
C ALA A 57 -23.08 22.24 9.14
N GLU A 58 -23.77 21.58 8.21
CA GLU A 58 -25.05 20.93 8.40
C GLU A 58 -24.94 19.50 8.94
N HIS A 59 -23.73 18.98 9.20
CA HIS A 59 -23.44 17.59 9.55
C HIS A 59 -23.98 16.56 8.54
N ASP A 60 -24.11 16.95 7.26
CA ASP A 60 -24.58 16.11 6.17
C ASP A 60 -23.40 15.34 5.55
N TYR A 61 -22.85 14.38 6.28
CA TYR A 61 -21.81 13.48 5.83
C TYR A 61 -21.87 12.14 6.57
N SER A 62 -21.35 11.09 5.96
CA SER A 62 -21.16 9.81 6.61
C SER A 62 -19.71 9.65 7.09
N ILE A 63 -19.52 8.81 8.10
CA ILE A 63 -18.19 8.46 8.60
C ILE A 63 -17.75 7.13 7.99
N ASP A 64 -16.55 7.12 7.43
CA ASP A 64 -15.86 5.93 6.94
C ASP A 64 -14.66 5.67 7.87
N GLU A 65 -14.81 4.66 8.73
CA GLU A 65 -13.77 4.29 9.68
C GLU A 65 -12.71 3.43 8.99
N ARG A 66 -11.45 3.84 9.16
CA ARG A 66 -10.28 3.16 8.61
C ARG A 66 -9.48 2.50 9.69
N MET A 67 -9.18 1.22 9.47
CA MET A 67 -8.26 0.48 10.30
C MET A 67 -6.89 1.15 10.32
N ILE A 68 -6.27 1.23 11.49
CA ILE A 68 -4.90 1.67 11.72
C ILE A 68 -4.09 0.46 12.18
N ALA A 69 -2.87 0.31 11.71
CA ALA A 69 -1.91 -0.63 12.25
C ALA A 69 -1.17 0.02 13.42
N HIS A 70 -1.07 -0.67 14.54
CA HIS A 70 -0.23 -0.34 15.68
C HIS A 70 1.11 -1.06 15.56
N VAL A 71 2.19 -0.40 15.93
CA VAL A 71 3.56 -0.89 15.81
C VAL A 71 4.28 -0.77 17.14
N ASP A 72 4.86 -1.86 17.60
CA ASP A 72 5.78 -1.88 18.74
C ASP A 72 7.17 -2.25 18.23
N VAL A 73 8.16 -1.40 18.49
CA VAL A 73 9.56 -1.62 18.13
C VAL A 73 10.37 -1.90 19.40
N TRP A 74 10.83 -3.13 19.55
CA TRP A 74 11.65 -3.60 20.66
C TRP A 74 13.12 -3.57 20.24
N LEU A 75 13.89 -2.60 20.74
CA LEU A 75 15.32 -2.51 20.50
C LEU A 75 16.08 -3.50 21.38
N PRO A 76 17.25 -4.01 20.94
CA PRO A 76 18.07 -4.90 21.74
C PRO A 76 18.43 -4.28 23.10
N GLY A 77 18.15 -5.02 24.18
CA GLY A 77 18.45 -4.59 25.57
C GLY A 77 17.45 -3.64 26.19
N GLU A 78 16.46 -3.14 25.44
CA GLU A 78 15.38 -2.31 25.99
C GLU A 78 14.23 -3.18 26.50
N THR A 79 13.59 -2.72 27.60
CA THR A 79 12.46 -3.42 28.24
C THR A 79 11.09 -2.88 27.82
N GLU A 80 11.06 -1.70 27.22
CA GLU A 80 9.86 -1.04 26.75
C GLU A 80 9.93 -0.83 25.24
N PRO A 81 8.82 -1.03 24.51
CA PRO A 81 8.80 -0.80 23.08
C PRO A 81 8.70 0.69 22.76
N ILE A 82 9.16 1.05 21.59
CA ILE A 82 8.85 2.34 20.98
C ILE A 82 7.59 2.14 20.15
N GLU A 83 6.51 2.82 20.55
CA GLU A 83 5.24 2.74 19.86
C GLU A 83 5.18 3.67 18.64
N ASP A 84 4.57 3.20 17.58
CA ASP A 84 4.21 3.96 16.38
C ASP A 84 2.93 3.36 15.77
N TRP A 85 2.49 3.89 14.64
CA TRP A 85 1.28 3.46 13.95
C TRP A 85 1.37 3.74 12.46
N ALA A 86 0.46 3.17 11.65
CA ALA A 86 0.34 3.51 10.24
C ALA A 86 -1.11 3.42 9.76
N LEU A 87 -1.51 4.37 8.92
CA LEU A 87 -2.75 4.31 8.18
C LEU A 87 -2.62 3.45 6.92
N ASN A 88 -1.51 3.61 6.19
CA ASN A 88 -1.24 2.84 4.99
C ASN A 88 -0.38 1.62 5.28
N ASP A 89 0.90 1.84 5.54
CA ASP A 89 1.88 0.77 5.60
C ASP A 89 3.07 1.10 6.51
N ILE A 90 3.68 0.03 6.98
CA ILE A 90 4.95 -0.01 7.68
C ILE A 90 5.92 -0.74 6.77
N THR A 91 7.03 -0.11 6.40
CA THR A 91 8.11 -0.77 5.68
C THR A 91 9.28 -1.02 6.62
N LEU A 92 9.83 -2.23 6.58
CA LEU A 92 11.10 -2.57 7.17
C LEU A 92 12.04 -2.89 6.00
N GLU A 93 13.06 -2.09 5.80
CA GLU A 93 13.98 -2.21 4.68
C GLU A 93 15.42 -2.30 5.19
N ARG A 94 16.32 -2.91 4.41
CA ARG A 94 17.76 -2.95 4.68
C ARG A 94 18.36 -1.53 4.78
N ALA A 95 19.27 -1.32 5.71
CA ALA A 95 19.96 -0.04 5.87
C ALA A 95 21.07 0.12 4.82
N ASP A 96 21.75 -0.96 4.47
CA ASP A 96 22.82 -1.00 3.46
C ASP A 96 22.28 -1.54 2.13
N ARG A 97 22.33 -0.73 1.07
CA ARG A 97 21.85 -1.11 -0.27
C ARG A 97 22.66 -2.23 -0.92
N GLY A 98 23.88 -2.46 -0.48
CA GLY A 98 24.77 -3.52 -0.99
C GLY A 98 24.57 -4.88 -0.32
N LYS A 99 23.73 -4.93 0.73
CA LYS A 99 23.52 -6.14 1.55
C LYS A 99 22.04 -6.45 1.66
N MET A 100 21.71 -7.65 2.06
CA MET A 100 20.35 -8.02 2.46
C MET A 100 20.16 -7.80 3.96
N VAL A 101 18.90 -7.66 4.39
CA VAL A 101 18.52 -7.82 5.78
C VAL A 101 17.94 -9.23 5.95
N GLU A 102 18.42 -9.97 6.92
CA GLU A 102 17.91 -11.30 7.27
C GLU A 102 16.83 -11.16 8.35
N LEU A 103 15.62 -11.60 7.98
CA LEU A 103 14.43 -11.48 8.81
C LEU A 103 13.86 -12.85 9.19
N SER A 104 13.36 -13.00 10.42
CA SER A 104 12.41 -14.04 10.80
C SER A 104 11.01 -13.44 10.90
N ILE A 105 10.05 -14.07 10.25
CA ILE A 105 8.64 -13.67 10.28
C ILE A 105 7.85 -14.65 11.12
N ARG A 106 7.09 -14.11 12.07
CA ARG A 106 6.20 -14.85 12.96
C ARG A 106 4.77 -14.33 12.85
N VAL A 107 3.83 -15.22 13.09
CA VAL A 107 2.41 -14.90 13.27
C VAL A 107 1.94 -15.52 14.57
N ASP A 108 1.41 -14.73 15.48
CA ASP A 108 0.94 -15.17 16.80
C ASP A 108 2.00 -16.01 17.53
N ASP A 109 3.24 -15.51 17.56
CA ASP A 109 4.44 -16.12 18.14
C ASP A 109 4.93 -17.42 17.46
N VAL A 110 4.25 -17.90 16.42
CA VAL A 110 4.69 -19.05 15.63
C VAL A 110 5.58 -18.60 14.49
N GLU A 111 6.79 -19.12 14.42
CA GLU A 111 7.72 -18.84 13.33
C GLU A 111 7.20 -19.43 12.02
N MET A 112 7.06 -18.58 11.00
CA MET A 112 6.54 -18.94 9.69
C MET A 112 7.64 -19.10 8.65
N SER A 113 8.63 -18.21 8.65
CA SER A 113 9.69 -18.21 7.65
C SER A 113 10.85 -17.33 8.09
N SER A 114 12.06 -17.68 7.64
CA SER A 114 13.26 -16.85 7.79
C SER A 114 13.95 -16.74 6.44
N PHE A 115 14.34 -15.52 6.03
CA PHE A 115 14.95 -15.27 4.72
C PHE A 115 15.69 -13.93 4.67
N GLY A 116 16.67 -13.84 3.74
CA GLY A 116 17.29 -12.57 3.35
C GLY A 116 16.44 -11.86 2.29
N CYS A 117 16.33 -10.54 2.39
CA CYS A 117 15.51 -9.73 1.48
C CYS A 117 15.99 -8.27 1.42
N ASP A 118 15.37 -7.49 0.53
CA ASP A 118 15.49 -6.03 0.55
C ASP A 118 14.64 -5.40 1.67
N GLY A 119 13.59 -6.11 2.11
CA GLY A 119 12.70 -5.69 3.17
C GLY A 119 11.35 -6.39 3.13
N VAL A 120 10.43 -5.90 3.95
CA VAL A 120 9.02 -6.31 3.98
C VAL A 120 8.12 -5.10 4.17
N ILE A 121 6.91 -5.18 3.66
CA ILE A 121 5.85 -4.17 3.86
C ILE A 121 4.73 -4.83 4.65
N VAL A 122 4.34 -4.27 5.78
CA VAL A 122 3.07 -4.61 6.45
C VAL A 122 2.07 -3.51 6.17
N SER A 123 0.91 -3.85 5.63
CA SER A 123 -0.06 -2.86 5.17
C SER A 123 -1.46 -3.15 5.70
N THR A 124 -2.19 -2.07 5.96
CA THR A 124 -3.62 -2.06 6.23
C THR A 124 -4.41 -2.19 4.91
N PRO A 125 -5.73 -2.39 4.95
CA PRO A 125 -6.57 -2.32 3.76
C PRO A 125 -6.45 -0.99 3.01
N THR A 126 -6.30 0.13 3.72
CA THR A 126 -6.08 1.45 3.12
C THR A 126 -4.77 1.49 2.34
N GLY A 127 -3.69 0.98 2.91
CA GLY A 127 -2.37 0.90 2.29
C GLY A 127 -2.23 -0.16 1.22
N SER A 128 -3.19 -1.11 1.11
CA SER A 128 -3.16 -2.15 0.08
C SER A 128 -3.18 -1.61 -1.36
N THR A 129 -3.56 -0.35 -1.55
CA THR A 129 -3.53 0.37 -2.82
C THR A 129 -2.35 1.35 -2.93
N ALA A 130 -1.41 1.35 -1.97
CA ALA A 130 -0.22 2.19 -1.92
C ALA A 130 1.06 1.39 -2.26
N TYR A 131 2.06 1.40 -1.40
CA TYR A 131 3.34 0.73 -1.69
C TYR A 131 3.20 -0.79 -1.77
N ALA A 132 2.38 -1.39 -0.91
CA ALA A 132 2.10 -2.83 -0.96
C ALA A 132 1.57 -3.29 -2.33
N PHE A 133 0.72 -2.48 -3.00
CA PHE A 133 0.26 -2.76 -4.37
C PHE A 133 1.41 -2.78 -5.37
N SER A 134 2.31 -1.80 -5.30
CA SER A 134 3.49 -1.72 -6.19
C SER A 134 4.44 -2.89 -5.98
N ALA A 135 4.46 -3.46 -4.78
CA ALA A 135 5.24 -4.65 -4.43
C ALA A 135 4.54 -5.98 -4.76
N GLY A 136 3.38 -5.96 -5.41
CA GLY A 136 2.64 -7.15 -5.82
C GLY A 136 1.68 -7.70 -4.76
N GLY A 137 1.41 -6.94 -3.71
CA GLY A 137 0.38 -7.27 -2.71
C GLY A 137 -1.04 -7.16 -3.29
N PRO A 138 -1.99 -7.97 -2.81
CA PRO A 138 -3.38 -7.90 -3.24
C PRO A 138 -4.06 -6.61 -2.74
N ILE A 139 -5.05 -6.13 -3.50
CA ILE A 139 -5.93 -5.06 -3.06
C ILE A 139 -6.91 -5.63 -2.02
N MET A 140 -6.94 -5.03 -0.85
CA MET A 140 -7.93 -5.32 0.18
C MET A 140 -9.02 -4.26 0.18
N TRP A 141 -10.27 -4.71 0.33
CA TRP A 141 -11.40 -3.78 0.47
C TRP A 141 -11.28 -2.98 1.77
N PRO A 142 -11.64 -1.69 1.79
CA PRO A 142 -11.44 -0.82 2.96
C PRO A 142 -12.11 -1.29 4.25
N ASN A 143 -13.20 -2.03 4.15
CA ASN A 143 -13.97 -2.57 5.27
C ASN A 143 -13.50 -3.97 5.73
N VAL A 144 -12.51 -4.56 5.07
CA VAL A 144 -11.90 -5.81 5.53
C VAL A 144 -11.01 -5.51 6.73
N LYS A 145 -11.14 -6.29 7.80
CA LYS A 145 -10.28 -6.20 8.97
C LYS A 145 -9.16 -7.23 8.87
N ALA A 146 -8.06 -6.84 8.24
CA ALA A 146 -6.90 -7.68 8.02
C ALA A 146 -5.63 -6.84 7.83
N LEU A 147 -4.48 -7.46 8.07
CA LEU A 147 -3.16 -6.94 7.71
C LEU A 147 -2.55 -7.85 6.66
N GLN A 148 -1.81 -7.27 5.71
CA GLN A 148 -1.00 -8.05 4.77
C GLN A 148 0.48 -7.77 4.98
N LEU A 149 1.31 -8.80 4.82
CA LEU A 149 2.75 -8.70 4.74
C LEU A 149 3.19 -9.03 3.32
N VAL A 150 3.96 -8.14 2.70
CA VAL A 150 4.49 -8.29 1.33
C VAL A 150 6.01 -8.28 1.37
N PRO A 151 6.69 -9.39 1.03
CA PRO A 151 8.15 -9.42 0.95
C PRO A 151 8.68 -8.62 -0.24
N LEU A 152 9.84 -7.96 -0.07
CA LEU A 152 10.55 -7.24 -1.11
C LEU A 152 11.82 -8.01 -1.50
N ALA A 153 11.88 -8.48 -2.74
CA ALA A 153 13.03 -9.22 -3.28
C ALA A 153 13.54 -10.33 -2.36
N ALA A 154 12.62 -11.10 -1.77
CA ALA A 154 12.97 -12.16 -0.82
C ALA A 154 13.66 -13.34 -1.50
N HIS A 155 14.78 -13.76 -0.94
CA HIS A 155 15.52 -14.97 -1.32
C HIS A 155 14.96 -16.18 -0.56
N ALA A 156 13.74 -16.61 -0.92
CA ALA A 156 13.04 -17.72 -0.30
C ALA A 156 12.30 -18.57 -1.33
N LEU A 157 12.13 -19.86 -1.06
CA LEU A 157 11.34 -20.75 -1.90
C LEU A 157 9.86 -20.37 -1.95
N PHE A 158 9.36 -19.78 -0.87
CA PHE A 158 8.03 -19.24 -0.76
C PHE A 158 8.07 -17.77 -0.33
N ALA A 159 7.87 -16.88 -1.29
CA ALA A 159 7.87 -15.43 -1.09
C ALA A 159 6.54 -14.86 -1.66
N ARG A 160 5.43 -15.20 -1.03
CA ARG A 160 4.10 -14.70 -1.39
C ARG A 160 3.58 -13.75 -0.33
N PRO A 161 2.78 -12.74 -0.72
CA PRO A 161 2.07 -11.93 0.25
C PRO A 161 1.22 -12.80 1.18
N LEU A 162 1.27 -12.51 2.48
CA LEU A 162 0.51 -13.19 3.52
C LEU A 162 -0.51 -12.22 4.11
N ILE A 163 -1.75 -12.68 4.30
CA ILE A 163 -2.82 -11.90 4.94
C ILE A 163 -3.22 -12.60 6.23
N ILE A 164 -3.29 -11.82 7.32
CA ILE A 164 -3.79 -12.28 8.62
C ILE A 164 -5.04 -11.48 9.03
N GLY A 165 -5.91 -12.11 9.81
CA GLY A 165 -7.06 -11.43 10.39
C GLY A 165 -6.67 -10.40 11.45
N SER A 166 -7.58 -9.51 11.80
CA SER A 166 -7.35 -8.41 12.76
C SER A 166 -7.03 -8.86 14.19
N GLY A 167 -7.32 -10.11 14.54
CA GLY A 167 -6.98 -10.68 15.86
C GLY A 167 -5.54 -11.18 15.98
N SER A 168 -4.79 -11.23 14.87
CA SER A 168 -3.42 -11.77 14.82
C SER A 168 -2.36 -10.68 14.76
N THR A 169 -1.14 -11.03 15.15
CA THR A 169 0.01 -10.13 15.17
C THR A 169 1.11 -10.66 14.26
N PHE A 170 1.66 -9.81 13.41
CA PHE A 170 2.96 -10.06 12.79
C PHE A 170 4.07 -9.66 13.74
N ALA A 171 5.05 -10.55 13.97
CA ALA A 171 6.32 -10.20 14.56
C ALA A 171 7.44 -10.43 13.54
N ILE A 172 8.31 -9.43 13.37
CA ILE A 172 9.40 -9.40 12.42
C ILE A 172 10.68 -9.18 13.21
N ASP A 173 11.53 -10.19 13.26
CA ASP A 173 12.80 -10.12 13.95
C ASP A 173 13.93 -9.88 12.93
N ILE A 174 14.75 -8.84 13.15
CA ILE A 174 16.03 -8.70 12.44
C ILE A 174 17.03 -9.63 13.13
N LEU A 175 17.52 -10.62 12.39
CA LEU A 175 18.42 -11.60 12.96
C LEU A 175 19.74 -10.96 13.44
N GLU A 176 20.32 -11.46 14.52
CA GLU A 176 21.60 -10.94 15.05
C GLU A 176 22.77 -11.15 14.10
N ASP A 177 22.73 -12.21 13.30
CA ASP A 177 23.70 -12.54 12.26
C ASP A 177 23.37 -11.91 10.90
N SER A 178 22.33 -11.07 10.81
CA SER A 178 21.99 -10.31 9.61
C SER A 178 23.21 -9.54 9.08
N THR A 179 23.36 -9.46 7.76
CA THR A 179 24.47 -8.73 7.13
C THR A 179 24.24 -7.21 7.13
N SER A 180 23.00 -6.75 7.30
CA SER A 180 22.62 -5.34 7.38
C SER A 180 21.75 -5.08 8.59
N ASP A 181 21.85 -3.88 9.16
CA ASP A 181 20.82 -3.30 9.97
C ASP A 181 19.58 -2.99 9.12
N GLY A 182 18.47 -2.65 9.77
CA GLY A 182 17.23 -2.25 9.13
C GLY A 182 16.88 -0.79 9.31
N TRP A 183 15.90 -0.35 8.54
CA TRP A 183 15.14 0.88 8.72
C TRP A 183 13.65 0.56 8.74
N ILE A 184 12.94 1.13 9.68
CA ILE A 184 11.47 1.14 9.66
C ILE A 184 10.98 2.50 9.19
N CYS A 185 9.90 2.50 8.42
CA CYS A 185 9.21 3.73 8.01
C CYS A 185 7.70 3.51 8.06
N CYS A 186 7.00 4.33 8.86
CA CYS A 186 5.56 4.33 8.95
C CYS A 186 4.96 5.42 8.04
N ASP A 187 4.02 5.04 7.18
CA ASP A 187 3.33 5.89 6.19
C ASP A 187 4.30 6.70 5.28
N GLY A 188 5.49 6.15 5.02
CA GLY A 188 6.51 6.81 4.20
C GLY A 188 7.11 8.09 4.81
N ARG A 189 6.92 8.34 6.11
CA ARG A 189 7.28 9.59 6.77
C ARG A 189 8.05 9.41 8.08
N ARG A 190 7.51 8.68 9.03
CA ARG A 190 8.15 8.46 10.34
C ARG A 190 9.16 7.33 10.21
N GLN A 191 10.43 7.67 10.35
CA GLN A 191 11.54 6.75 10.09
C GLN A 191 12.39 6.54 11.33
N ARG A 192 12.92 5.32 11.47
CA ARG A 192 13.83 4.95 12.56
C ARG A 192 14.81 3.87 12.10
N ALA A 193 16.06 3.98 12.57
CA ALA A 193 17.05 2.93 12.44
C ALA A 193 16.71 1.75 13.36
N LEU A 194 16.91 0.55 12.84
CA LEU A 194 16.69 -0.71 13.55
C LEU A 194 18.01 -1.51 13.55
N PRO A 195 18.73 -1.56 14.66
CA PRO A 195 19.91 -2.42 14.76
C PRO A 195 19.50 -3.90 14.70
N LYS A 196 20.46 -4.76 14.39
CA LYS A 196 20.28 -6.22 14.47
C LYS A 196 19.77 -6.64 15.84
N GLY A 197 18.98 -7.70 15.89
CA GLY A 197 18.31 -8.15 17.12
C GLY A 197 17.06 -7.35 17.49
N THR A 198 16.65 -6.38 16.65
CA THR A 198 15.39 -5.65 16.85
C THR A 198 14.20 -6.53 16.47
N ARG A 199 13.15 -6.49 17.28
CA ARG A 199 11.82 -7.04 16.98
C ARG A 199 10.85 -5.92 16.67
N VAL A 200 10.04 -6.09 15.63
CA VAL A 200 8.93 -5.22 15.25
C VAL A 200 7.64 -6.03 15.29
N GLU A 201 6.70 -5.64 16.12
CA GLU A 201 5.37 -6.24 16.18
C GLU A 201 4.34 -5.30 15.57
N VAL A 202 3.47 -5.87 14.71
CA VAL A 202 2.42 -5.12 14.01
C VAL A 202 1.08 -5.82 14.18
N ARG A 203 0.11 -5.10 14.71
CA ARG A 203 -1.26 -5.58 14.95
C ARG A 203 -2.31 -4.52 14.62
N GLU A 204 -3.60 -4.87 14.64
CA GLU A 204 -4.67 -3.89 14.58
C GLU A 204 -4.58 -2.93 15.77
N SER A 205 -4.70 -1.64 15.51
CA SER A 205 -4.81 -0.62 16.56
C SER A 205 -6.21 -0.66 17.20
N LYS A 206 -6.31 -0.28 18.47
CA LYS A 206 -7.60 -0.03 19.15
C LYS A 206 -8.30 1.22 18.62
N CYS A 207 -7.56 2.14 18.01
CA CYS A 207 -8.07 3.35 17.40
C CYS A 207 -8.36 3.12 15.92
N THR A 208 -9.33 3.84 15.38
CA THR A 208 -9.59 3.98 13.94
C THR A 208 -9.35 5.40 13.48
N LEU A 209 -9.10 5.61 12.20
CA LEU A 209 -9.12 6.95 11.59
C LEU A 209 -10.48 7.17 10.94
N ARG A 210 -11.10 8.32 11.22
CA ARG A 210 -12.39 8.70 10.66
C ARG A 210 -12.23 9.59 9.44
N LEU A 211 -12.81 9.18 8.32
CA LEU A 211 -12.91 10.00 7.11
C LEU A 211 -14.34 10.46 6.93
N ALA A 212 -14.55 11.76 6.76
CA ALA A 212 -15.85 12.30 6.37
C ALA A 212 -16.09 12.01 4.89
N ARG A 213 -17.25 11.42 4.58
CA ARG A 213 -17.68 11.07 3.23
C ARG A 213 -18.90 11.88 2.85
N LEU A 214 -18.74 12.76 1.87
CA LEU A 214 -19.82 13.59 1.32
C LEU A 214 -20.47 12.95 0.10
N SER A 215 -19.73 12.09 -0.62
CA SER A 215 -20.26 11.39 -1.79
C SER A 215 -20.51 9.92 -1.46
N GLY A 216 -21.60 9.36 -1.97
CA GLY A 216 -21.87 7.93 -1.91
C GLY A 216 -21.10 7.10 -2.94
N VAL A 217 -20.00 7.62 -3.53
CA VAL A 217 -19.25 6.94 -4.57
C VAL A 217 -18.57 5.68 -4.00
N PRO A 218 -18.92 4.47 -4.50
CA PRO A 218 -18.33 3.22 -4.03
C PRO A 218 -16.82 3.16 -4.25
N PHE A 219 -16.15 2.39 -3.41
CA PHE A 219 -14.70 2.12 -3.57
C PHE A 219 -14.36 1.54 -4.95
N THR A 220 -15.24 0.71 -5.50
CA THR A 220 -15.09 0.13 -6.85
C THR A 220 -14.88 1.19 -7.92
N ASN A 221 -15.66 2.29 -7.90
CA ASN A 221 -15.52 3.35 -8.88
C ASN A 221 -14.17 4.05 -8.78
N ARG A 222 -13.70 4.28 -7.53
CA ARG A 222 -12.37 4.87 -7.29
C ARG A 222 -11.27 3.94 -7.80
N LEU A 223 -11.41 2.64 -7.57
CA LEU A 223 -10.46 1.64 -8.03
C LEU A 223 -10.38 1.61 -9.56
N VAL A 224 -11.53 1.54 -10.24
CA VAL A 224 -11.63 1.56 -11.70
C VAL A 224 -10.95 2.80 -12.27
N THR A 225 -11.29 3.98 -11.74
CA THR A 225 -10.74 5.26 -12.23
C THR A 225 -9.24 5.37 -11.98
N LYS A 226 -8.77 4.97 -10.79
CA LYS A 226 -7.37 5.16 -10.40
C LYS A 226 -6.42 4.15 -11.03
N CYS A 227 -6.87 2.91 -11.20
CA CYS A 227 -6.07 1.85 -11.82
C CYS A 227 -6.30 1.75 -13.33
N ASP A 228 -7.10 2.64 -13.91
CA ASP A 228 -7.48 2.61 -15.33
C ASP A 228 -7.92 1.20 -15.77
N LEU A 229 -8.79 0.60 -14.95
CA LEU A 229 -9.21 -0.77 -15.21
C LEU A 229 -10.10 -0.83 -16.45
N PRO A 230 -9.86 -1.77 -17.38
CA PRO A 230 -10.65 -1.91 -18.59
C PRO A 230 -12.06 -2.44 -18.27
N VAL A 231 -13.03 -1.53 -18.10
CA VAL A 231 -14.45 -1.88 -17.84
C VAL A 231 -15.08 -2.54 -19.07
N VAL A 232 -14.53 -2.27 -20.25
CA VAL A 232 -14.95 -2.86 -21.51
C VAL A 232 -13.87 -3.81 -22.00
N GLY A 233 -14.24 -5.06 -22.26
CA GLY A 233 -13.29 -6.07 -22.75
C GLY A 233 -12.63 -5.63 -24.08
N TRP A 234 -11.38 -6.01 -24.29
CA TRP A 234 -10.59 -5.62 -25.46
C TRP A 234 -11.29 -5.89 -26.82
N ARG A 235 -12.13 -6.94 -26.90
CA ARG A 235 -12.93 -7.26 -28.10
C ARG A 235 -14.01 -6.23 -28.36
N GLU A 236 -14.59 -5.64 -27.34
CA GLU A 236 -15.63 -4.62 -27.47
C GLU A 236 -15.04 -3.23 -27.73
N GLN A 237 -13.87 -2.95 -27.16
CA GLN A 237 -13.09 -1.75 -27.49
C GLN A 237 -12.69 -1.75 -28.97
N ALA A 238 -12.24 -2.89 -29.51
CA ALA A 238 -11.90 -3.04 -30.92
C ALA A 238 -13.12 -2.81 -31.86
N ARG A 239 -14.34 -3.16 -31.43
CA ARG A 239 -15.57 -2.88 -32.16
C ARG A 239 -15.95 -1.39 -32.11
N LYS A 240 -15.74 -0.70 -30.97
CA LYS A 240 -16.08 0.73 -30.82
C LYS A 240 -15.09 1.65 -31.52
N THR A 241 -13.83 1.24 -31.66
CA THR A 241 -12.79 2.01 -32.38
C THR A 241 -12.75 1.77 -33.89
N GLY A 242 -13.75 1.08 -34.45
CA GLY A 242 -13.85 0.82 -35.89
C GLY A 242 -12.56 0.21 -36.44
N GLY A 243 -12.53 -1.09 -36.60
CA GLY A 243 -11.34 -1.88 -36.88
C GLY A 243 -10.44 -1.30 -37.98
N ILE A 244 -9.39 -0.62 -37.60
CA ILE A 244 -8.24 -0.38 -38.45
C ILE A 244 -7.32 -1.58 -38.29
N HIS A 245 -7.63 -2.65 -39.01
CA HIS A 245 -6.68 -3.72 -39.25
C HIS A 245 -5.58 -3.19 -40.18
N HIS A 246 -4.49 -2.71 -39.61
CA HIS A 246 -3.22 -2.75 -40.31
C HIS A 246 -2.74 -4.20 -40.34
N GLY A 247 -3.14 -4.91 -41.38
CA GLY A 247 -2.53 -6.18 -41.76
C GLY A 247 -1.04 -5.96 -42.02
N ARG A 248 -0.19 -6.38 -41.09
CA ARG A 248 1.18 -6.67 -41.43
C ARG A 248 1.17 -7.98 -42.20
N SER A 249 1.21 -7.88 -43.53
CA SER A 249 1.58 -8.99 -44.39
C SER A 249 3.03 -9.34 -44.08
N PHE A 250 3.25 -10.56 -43.58
CA PHE A 250 4.58 -11.17 -43.58
C PHE A 250 5.03 -11.37 -45.02
N PRO A 251 6.26 -11.01 -45.42
CA PRO A 251 6.76 -11.34 -46.74
C PRO A 251 6.90 -12.85 -46.86
N GLY A 252 6.22 -13.42 -47.83
CA GLY A 252 6.27 -14.84 -48.11
C GLY A 252 7.67 -15.30 -48.46
N ASN A 253 8.03 -16.47 -47.99
CA ASN A 253 9.22 -17.22 -48.37
C ASN A 253 9.20 -17.42 -49.89
N GLY A 254 10.21 -16.87 -50.56
CA GLY A 254 10.46 -17.14 -52.00
C GLY A 254 10.79 -18.62 -52.20
N GLU A 255 10.10 -19.23 -53.14
CA GLU A 255 10.43 -20.55 -53.67
C GLU A 255 11.79 -20.51 -54.38
N PRO A 256 12.59 -21.57 -54.36
CA PRO A 256 13.83 -21.64 -55.12
C PRO A 256 13.48 -21.91 -56.61
N GLU A 257 13.90 -21.02 -57.48
CA GLU A 257 13.88 -21.26 -58.94
C GLU A 257 14.81 -22.42 -59.33
N SER A 258 14.23 -23.45 -59.91
CA SER A 258 14.92 -24.47 -60.67
C SER A 258 15.26 -23.90 -62.02
N GLY A 259 16.54 -23.64 -62.29
CA GLY A 259 17.02 -23.18 -63.57
C GLY A 259 18.06 -24.13 -64.17
N LYS A 260 17.94 -24.39 -65.38
CA LYS A 260 18.82 -25.13 -66.27
C LYS A 260 20.22 -24.58 -66.33
#